data_c083825272f030e4814dbdd2c4dc5dcb
#
_entry.id   c083825272f030e4814dbdd2c4dc5dcb
#
_cell.length_a   1.000
_cell.length_b   1.000
_cell.length_c   1.000
_cell.angle_alpha   90.00
_cell.angle_beta   90.00
_cell.angle_gamma   90.00
#
_symmetry.space_group_name_H-M   'P 1'
#
loop_
_entity.id
_entity.type
_entity.pdbx_description
1 polymer ?
#
loop_
_entity_poly.entity_id
_entity_poly.type
_entity_poly.pdbx_seq_one_letter_code
_entity_poly.pdbx_strand_id
1 'polypeptide(L)'
;VCGLEPTIDTISFEAVKLDSVHCSGESFSWISSDGKICYYDNYFCWLYTFDGDGHLQNRRLGYGRGPNESLIRQGMVCAMSNDGEFAICGNTYDYEYYSAEMGLKHRFMLKQEKNSLDPKNYMTYTTADFDICARLNDEKLYMGMTSDSEKFSFFTTPAEYISESYRIGVIDLRKGKAMPMEIKGFPPIYAQDHQKFTSFDGVDFDIDREGNFYIGFRADSLVYVFDKNLKPRYAFGVSGKGMDRDYESVTMDNLRAYGRNLSDKGYYFWVEFVDETKTCFRSYKKGSMSDYDGLQIYKDGQMVGDCNVPKGLKVTGYIEPYYYSQVFNDNDEGLTIYRFKL
;
A
#
# COMPACT_ATOMS: atom_id res chain seq x y z
N VAL A 1 -25.71 1.41 -16.75
CA VAL A 1 -24.54 1.91 -17.46
C VAL A 1 -24.06 0.76 -18.31
N CYS A 2 -24.18 0.87 -19.65
CA CYS A 2 -23.54 -0.06 -20.59
C CYS A 2 -22.03 0.09 -20.39
N GLY A 3 -21.41 -0.86 -19.71
CA GLY A 3 -19.97 -0.95 -19.63
C GLY A 3 -19.43 -1.28 -21.02
N LEU A 4 -18.54 -0.46 -21.54
CA LEU A 4 -17.69 -0.83 -22.67
C LEU A 4 -16.92 -2.07 -22.25
N GLU A 5 -16.82 -3.07 -23.11
CA GLU A 5 -15.92 -4.20 -22.85
C GLU A 5 -14.48 -3.70 -22.74
N PRO A 6 -13.67 -4.28 -21.83
CA PRO A 6 -12.27 -3.89 -21.71
C PRO A 6 -11.56 -4.06 -23.06
N THR A 7 -10.77 -3.08 -23.42
CA THR A 7 -10.03 -3.09 -24.69
C THR A 7 -8.67 -3.75 -24.58
N ILE A 8 -8.18 -3.96 -23.33
CA ILE A 8 -6.89 -4.58 -23.01
C ILE A 8 -7.14 -5.92 -22.34
N ASP A 9 -6.91 -7.01 -23.07
CA ASP A 9 -7.12 -8.37 -22.56
C ASP A 9 -5.83 -9.01 -22.02
N THR A 10 -4.68 -8.57 -22.50
CA THR A 10 -3.37 -9.13 -22.15
C THR A 10 -2.32 -8.03 -22.06
N ILE A 11 -1.36 -8.24 -21.15
CA ILE A 11 -0.17 -7.40 -21.00
C ILE A 11 1.06 -8.24 -21.27
N SER A 12 1.99 -7.71 -22.08
CA SER A 12 3.31 -8.31 -22.27
C SER A 12 4.29 -7.68 -21.29
N PHE A 13 4.84 -8.49 -20.40
CA PHE A 13 5.82 -8.06 -19.40
C PHE A 13 7.24 -8.29 -19.93
N GLU A 14 8.09 -7.29 -19.73
CA GLU A 14 9.53 -7.39 -19.90
C GLU A 14 10.17 -7.46 -18.51
N ALA A 15 10.95 -8.50 -18.24
CA ALA A 15 11.72 -8.62 -17.02
C ALA A 15 13.04 -7.85 -17.13
N VAL A 16 13.25 -6.89 -16.27
CA VAL A 16 14.50 -6.13 -16.14
C VAL A 16 15.24 -6.63 -14.91
N LYS A 17 16.42 -7.17 -15.09
CA LYS A 17 17.31 -7.54 -13.99
C LYS A 17 18.03 -6.32 -13.47
N LEU A 18 17.96 -6.06 -12.17
CA LEU A 18 18.72 -4.99 -11.55
C LEU A 18 20.17 -5.42 -11.34
N ASP A 19 21.08 -4.46 -11.39
CA ASP A 19 22.48 -4.71 -11.05
C ASP A 19 22.57 -5.34 -9.64
N SER A 20 23.49 -6.28 -9.49
CA SER A 20 23.67 -7.00 -8.24
C SER A 20 24.06 -6.06 -7.10
N VAL A 21 23.27 -6.08 -6.05
CA VAL A 21 23.52 -5.33 -4.81
C VAL A 21 23.43 -6.27 -3.61
N HIS A 22 24.10 -5.90 -2.53
CA HIS A 22 23.98 -6.63 -1.28
C HIS A 22 22.65 -6.25 -0.61
N CYS A 23 21.76 -7.21 -0.39
CA CYS A 23 20.46 -6.99 0.23
C CYS A 23 20.07 -8.16 1.14
N SER A 24 19.14 -7.90 2.05
CA SER A 24 18.61 -8.89 3.01
C SER A 24 17.43 -9.70 2.46
N GLY A 25 16.80 -9.21 1.40
CA GLY A 25 15.57 -9.77 0.87
C GLY A 25 14.30 -9.11 1.43
N GLU A 26 14.36 -8.48 2.59
CA GLU A 26 13.25 -7.67 3.13
C GLU A 26 13.35 -6.23 2.64
N SER A 27 12.38 -5.76 1.87
CA SER A 27 12.53 -4.49 1.18
C SER A 27 11.22 -3.82 0.83
N PHE A 28 11.31 -2.52 0.54
CA PHE A 28 10.29 -1.73 -0.12
C PHE A 28 10.81 -1.21 -1.46
N SER A 29 9.96 -1.10 -2.45
CA SER A 29 10.35 -0.57 -3.76
C SER A 29 9.24 0.25 -4.41
N TRP A 30 9.63 1.28 -5.15
CA TRP A 30 8.73 2.19 -5.86
C TRP A 30 9.47 2.88 -7.00
N ILE A 31 8.73 3.56 -7.86
CA ILE A 31 9.31 4.46 -8.86
C ILE A 31 9.23 5.89 -8.33
N SER A 32 10.37 6.57 -8.29
CA SER A 32 10.42 7.98 -7.89
C SER A 32 9.92 8.91 -8.98
N SER A 33 9.51 10.11 -8.60
CA SER A 33 9.01 11.14 -9.53
C SER A 33 10.06 11.61 -10.56
N ASP A 34 11.35 11.42 -10.27
CA ASP A 34 12.46 11.71 -11.18
C ASP A 34 12.84 10.50 -12.08
N GLY A 35 11.97 9.47 -12.12
CA GLY A 35 12.09 8.34 -13.02
C GLY A 35 13.20 7.36 -12.65
N LYS A 36 13.34 7.04 -11.37
CA LYS A 36 14.28 6.02 -10.88
C LYS A 36 13.55 4.89 -10.18
N ILE A 37 14.09 3.68 -10.32
CA ILE A 37 13.69 2.53 -9.52
C ILE A 37 14.37 2.69 -8.16
N CYS A 38 13.55 2.81 -7.10
CA CYS A 38 14.00 2.88 -5.72
C CYS A 38 13.82 1.53 -5.03
N TYR A 39 14.83 1.08 -4.31
CA TYR A 39 14.82 -0.14 -3.51
C TYR A 39 15.43 0.15 -2.15
N TYR A 40 14.62 0.05 -1.09
CA TYR A 40 15.06 0.23 0.28
C TYR A 40 15.18 -1.13 0.95
N ASP A 41 16.42 -1.51 1.31
CA ASP A 41 16.68 -2.71 2.10
C ASP A 41 16.37 -2.44 3.57
N ASN A 42 15.43 -3.17 4.12
CA ASN A 42 14.87 -2.92 5.44
C ASN A 42 15.80 -3.32 6.60
N TYR A 43 16.74 -4.23 6.35
CA TYR A 43 17.69 -4.69 7.38
C TYR A 43 18.97 -3.86 7.43
N PHE A 44 19.57 -3.58 6.25
CA PHE A 44 20.79 -2.76 6.16
C PHE A 44 20.48 -1.26 6.13
N CYS A 45 19.22 -0.89 5.98
CA CYS A 45 18.77 0.50 5.82
C CYS A 45 19.38 1.21 4.61
N TRP A 46 19.71 0.47 3.56
CA TRP A 46 20.25 1.04 2.34
C TRP A 46 19.16 1.36 1.34
N LEU A 47 19.18 2.59 0.86
CA LEU A 47 18.34 3.03 -0.26
C LEU A 47 19.19 3.00 -1.54
N TYR A 48 18.89 2.04 -2.39
CA TYR A 48 19.45 1.94 -3.73
C TYR A 48 18.55 2.65 -4.73
N THR A 49 19.17 3.28 -5.73
CA THR A 49 18.45 3.83 -6.88
C THR A 49 19.07 3.29 -8.16
N PHE A 50 18.22 2.84 -9.09
CA PHE A 50 18.60 2.34 -10.39
C PHE A 50 17.91 3.17 -11.48
N ASP A 51 18.47 3.19 -12.69
CA ASP A 51 17.76 3.71 -13.84
C ASP A 51 16.67 2.75 -14.35
N GLY A 52 15.91 3.15 -15.37
CA GLY A 52 14.82 2.34 -15.93
C GLY A 52 15.27 1.03 -16.59
N ASP A 53 16.55 0.85 -16.86
CA ASP A 53 17.14 -0.37 -17.40
C ASP A 53 17.82 -1.25 -16.33
N GLY A 54 17.74 -0.85 -15.07
CA GLY A 54 18.20 -1.62 -13.93
C GLY A 54 19.66 -1.38 -13.50
N HIS A 55 20.34 -0.38 -14.08
CA HIS A 55 21.72 -0.06 -13.72
C HIS A 55 21.78 0.77 -12.44
N LEU A 56 22.61 0.33 -11.48
CA LEU A 56 22.79 1.00 -10.20
C LEU A 56 23.36 2.41 -10.39
N GLN A 57 22.60 3.39 -9.88
CA GLN A 57 23.00 4.81 -9.93
C GLN A 57 23.59 5.26 -8.60
N ASN A 58 22.98 4.86 -7.48
CA ASN A 58 23.39 5.33 -6.16
C ASN A 58 23.00 4.37 -5.03
N ARG A 59 23.70 4.49 -3.91
CA ARG A 59 23.34 3.91 -2.62
C ARG A 59 23.43 4.98 -1.55
N ARG A 60 22.38 5.20 -0.80
CA ARG A 60 22.29 6.19 0.28
C ARG A 60 21.80 5.54 1.56
N LEU A 61 21.81 6.29 2.65
CA LEU A 61 21.48 5.84 3.99
C LEU A 61 22.41 4.70 4.46
N GLY A 62 21.98 3.96 5.43
CA GLY A 62 22.67 2.87 6.09
C GLY A 62 22.24 2.79 7.54
N TYR A 63 22.53 1.68 8.20
CA TYR A 63 22.26 1.56 9.62
C TYR A 63 23.35 2.23 10.45
N GLY A 64 22.97 3.18 11.31
CA GLY A 64 23.90 3.88 12.19
C GLY A 64 23.32 5.13 12.85
N ARG A 65 24.21 5.96 13.42
CA ARG A 65 23.84 7.19 14.14
C ARG A 65 24.31 8.47 13.44
N GLY A 66 24.84 8.34 12.24
CA GLY A 66 25.25 9.49 11.44
C GLY A 66 24.07 10.30 10.93
N PRO A 67 24.32 11.50 10.39
CA PRO A 67 23.25 12.40 9.90
C PRO A 67 22.48 11.84 8.71
N ASN A 68 23.04 10.87 7.99
CA ASN A 68 22.44 10.22 6.83
C ASN A 68 22.27 8.70 7.08
N GLU A 69 22.07 8.31 8.36
CA GLU A 69 21.91 6.91 8.74
C GLU A 69 20.63 6.72 9.52
N SER A 70 20.02 5.54 9.36
CA SER A 70 18.79 5.14 10.04
C SER A 70 19.11 4.31 11.28
N LEU A 71 18.36 4.50 12.35
CA LEU A 71 18.32 3.60 13.50
C LEU A 71 17.18 2.58 13.43
N ILE A 72 16.26 2.75 12.48
CA ILE A 72 15.09 1.90 12.33
C ILE A 72 15.48 0.71 11.44
N ARG A 73 15.77 -0.42 12.07
CA ARG A 73 15.82 -1.72 11.41
C ARG A 73 14.44 -2.34 11.42
N GLN A 74 14.09 -3.07 10.39
CA GLN A 74 12.78 -3.71 10.25
C GLN A 74 11.66 -2.66 10.36
N GLY A 75 11.75 -1.60 9.56
CA GLY A 75 10.68 -0.63 9.40
C GLY A 75 9.40 -1.32 8.96
N MET A 76 8.28 -0.92 9.52
CA MET A 76 6.96 -1.43 9.13
C MET A 76 6.54 -0.86 7.79
N VAL A 77 6.99 0.36 7.48
CA VAL A 77 6.66 1.06 6.25
C VAL A 77 7.67 2.16 5.95
N CYS A 78 7.85 2.43 4.67
CA CYS A 78 8.51 3.64 4.21
C CYS A 78 7.75 4.27 3.05
N ALA A 79 7.95 5.55 2.84
CA ALA A 79 7.38 6.27 1.70
C ALA A 79 8.30 7.42 1.26
N MET A 80 8.30 7.71 -0.03
CA MET A 80 8.98 8.86 -0.63
C MET A 80 7.94 9.81 -1.22
N SER A 81 8.15 11.11 -1.03
CA SER A 81 7.32 12.14 -1.65
C SER A 81 7.72 12.39 -3.12
N ASN A 82 6.88 13.09 -3.84
CA ASN A 82 7.20 13.55 -5.19
C ASN A 82 8.42 14.48 -5.25
N ASP A 83 8.74 15.15 -4.14
CA ASP A 83 9.93 16.02 -4.01
C ASP A 83 11.18 15.27 -3.55
N GLY A 84 11.09 13.93 -3.41
CA GLY A 84 12.20 13.06 -3.03
C GLY A 84 12.47 12.98 -1.53
N GLU A 85 11.67 13.60 -0.68
CA GLU A 85 11.75 13.42 0.76
C GLU A 85 11.34 12.02 1.16
N PHE A 86 11.93 11.47 2.22
CA PHE A 86 11.77 10.07 2.58
C PHE A 86 11.42 9.91 4.06
N ALA A 87 10.48 9.03 4.36
CA ALA A 87 10.07 8.73 5.72
C ALA A 87 10.06 7.22 5.98
N ILE A 88 10.45 6.85 7.20
CA ILE A 88 10.43 5.47 7.70
C ILE A 88 9.64 5.46 9.01
N CYS A 89 8.76 4.47 9.18
CA CYS A 89 8.09 4.15 10.43
C CYS A 89 8.52 2.77 10.92
N GLY A 90 9.01 2.69 12.15
CA GLY A 90 9.38 1.45 12.81
C GLY A 90 8.21 0.83 13.59
N ASN A 91 8.42 -0.41 14.06
CA ASN A 91 7.40 -1.20 14.77
C ASN A 91 7.10 -0.72 16.20
N THR A 92 7.86 0.23 16.72
CA THR A 92 7.65 0.85 18.04
C THR A 92 7.14 2.28 17.97
N TYR A 93 6.51 2.66 16.85
CA TYR A 93 6.04 4.02 16.58
C TYR A 93 7.16 5.06 16.62
N ASP A 94 8.34 4.65 16.22
CA ASP A 94 9.50 5.47 15.93
C ASP A 94 9.50 5.88 14.45
N TYR A 95 9.84 7.13 14.20
CA TYR A 95 9.78 7.73 12.87
C TYR A 95 11.10 8.43 12.56
N GLU A 96 11.51 8.31 11.32
CA GLU A 96 12.60 9.08 10.76
C GLU A 96 12.14 9.74 9.46
N TYR A 97 12.51 11.01 9.31
CA TYR A 97 12.15 11.83 8.16
C TYR A 97 13.40 12.51 7.60
N TYR A 98 13.61 12.34 6.31
CA TYR A 98 14.80 12.76 5.59
C TYR A 98 14.46 13.75 4.48
N SER A 99 15.42 14.66 4.17
CA SER A 99 15.35 15.51 2.99
C SER A 99 15.56 14.69 1.70
N ALA A 100 15.37 15.33 0.55
CA ALA A 100 15.63 14.72 -0.77
C ALA A 100 17.10 14.26 -0.93
N GLU A 101 18.03 14.93 -0.26
CA GLU A 101 19.44 14.55 -0.22
C GLU A 101 19.75 13.46 0.82
N MET A 102 18.73 12.91 1.48
CA MET A 102 18.80 11.91 2.55
C MET A 102 19.49 12.43 3.83
N GLY A 103 19.49 13.73 4.08
CA GLY A 103 19.84 14.31 5.37
C GLY A 103 18.68 14.15 6.37
N LEU A 104 18.95 13.63 7.57
CA LEU A 104 17.95 13.46 8.62
C LEU A 104 17.38 14.82 9.04
N LYS A 105 16.09 15.06 8.80
CA LYS A 105 15.38 16.26 9.21
C LYS A 105 14.79 16.13 10.62
N HIS A 106 14.19 14.97 10.91
CA HIS A 106 13.55 14.72 12.19
C HIS A 106 13.54 13.23 12.54
N ARG A 107 13.74 12.92 13.82
CA ARG A 107 13.59 11.60 14.42
C ARG A 107 12.79 11.74 15.69
N PHE A 108 11.73 10.98 15.84
CA PHE A 108 10.85 11.05 17.02
C PHE A 108 10.15 9.71 17.25
N MET A 109 9.56 9.57 18.42
CA MET A 109 8.70 8.44 18.80
C MET A 109 7.38 8.98 19.29
N LEU A 110 6.28 8.41 18.81
CA LEU A 110 4.97 8.73 19.35
C LEU A 110 4.82 8.07 20.72
N LYS A 111 4.42 8.87 21.71
CA LYS A 111 4.16 8.36 23.05
C LYS A 111 2.79 7.70 23.07
N GLN A 112 2.75 6.44 23.55
CA GLN A 112 1.49 5.76 23.80
C GLN A 112 0.76 6.42 24.97
N GLU A 113 -0.49 6.78 24.75
CA GLU A 113 -1.43 7.08 25.84
C GLU A 113 -1.91 5.77 26.44
N LYS A 114 -1.51 5.48 27.67
CA LYS A 114 -1.93 4.26 28.36
C LYS A 114 -3.45 4.23 28.50
N ASN A 115 -4.07 3.12 28.08
CA ASN A 115 -5.48 2.80 28.24
C ASN A 115 -6.51 3.65 27.47
N SER A 116 -6.14 4.31 26.38
CA SER A 116 -7.13 4.93 25.51
C SER A 116 -7.88 3.85 24.72
N LEU A 117 -9.20 3.82 24.88
CA LEU A 117 -10.13 3.02 24.07
C LEU A 117 -10.92 3.90 23.10
N ASP A 118 -10.60 5.20 23.04
CA ASP A 118 -11.26 6.11 22.13
C ASP A 118 -10.87 5.77 20.69
N PRO A 119 -11.83 5.38 19.83
CA PRO A 119 -11.56 5.08 18.41
C PRO A 119 -10.98 6.26 17.63
N LYS A 120 -11.01 7.48 18.18
CA LYS A 120 -10.37 8.66 17.61
C LYS A 120 -8.89 8.79 17.96
N ASN A 121 -8.40 7.99 18.92
CA ASN A 121 -7.01 8.03 19.32
C ASN A 121 -6.16 7.16 18.41
N TYR A 122 -5.14 7.75 17.78
CA TYR A 122 -4.16 7.06 16.93
C TYR A 122 -3.58 5.79 17.59
N MET A 123 -3.35 5.82 18.90
CA MET A 123 -2.76 4.71 19.64
C MET A 123 -3.70 3.51 19.86
N THR A 124 -4.98 3.64 19.48
CA THR A 124 -5.92 2.52 19.43
C THR A 124 -5.73 1.66 18.16
N TYR A 125 -4.97 2.18 17.20
CA TYR A 125 -4.74 1.56 15.91
C TYR A 125 -3.28 1.14 15.77
N THR A 126 -3.08 0.06 15.07
CA THR A 126 -1.77 -0.42 14.64
C THR A 126 -1.68 -0.35 13.11
N THR A 127 -0.48 -0.33 12.64
CA THR A 127 -0.23 -0.63 11.23
C THR A 127 -0.52 -2.11 11.02
N ALA A 128 -1.57 -2.41 10.26
CA ALA A 128 -1.96 -3.79 10.00
C ALA A 128 -1.04 -4.43 8.98
N ASP A 129 -0.55 -5.62 9.30
CA ASP A 129 0.19 -6.49 8.38
C ASP A 129 1.50 -5.93 7.76
N PHE A 130 2.34 -6.83 7.26
CA PHE A 130 3.63 -6.55 6.60
C PHE A 130 3.48 -5.83 5.23
N ASP A 131 2.27 -5.71 4.69
CA ASP A 131 1.95 -5.01 3.44
C ASP A 131 1.17 -3.72 3.71
N ILE A 132 1.72 -2.85 4.53
CA ILE A 132 1.08 -1.58 4.85
C ILE A 132 1.25 -0.62 3.67
N CYS A 133 0.12 -0.11 3.18
CA CYS A 133 0.14 1.00 2.24
C CYS A 133 0.51 2.29 2.96
N ALA A 134 1.50 3.00 2.44
CA ALA A 134 1.87 4.33 2.92
C ALA A 134 2.18 5.29 1.78
N ARG A 135 1.89 6.56 2.01
CA ARG A 135 2.23 7.65 1.08
C ARG A 135 2.74 8.84 1.87
N LEU A 136 3.74 9.52 1.31
CA LEU A 136 4.30 10.74 1.86
C LEU A 136 3.90 11.92 0.97
N ASN A 137 3.16 12.86 1.52
CA ASN A 137 2.73 14.05 0.82
C ASN A 137 2.68 15.25 1.78
N ASP A 138 3.25 16.38 1.39
CA ASP A 138 3.24 17.64 2.17
C ASP A 138 3.67 17.43 3.63
N GLU A 139 4.86 16.86 3.84
CA GLU A 139 5.44 16.55 5.16
C GLU A 139 4.55 15.67 6.07
N LYS A 140 3.55 14.98 5.49
CA LYS A 140 2.64 14.08 6.20
C LYS A 140 2.81 12.66 5.67
N LEU A 141 3.00 11.73 6.58
CA LEU A 141 2.98 10.32 6.29
C LEU A 141 1.56 9.78 6.54
N TYR A 142 0.95 9.26 5.48
CA TYR A 142 -0.34 8.58 5.49
C TYR A 142 -0.10 7.09 5.50
N MET A 143 -0.83 6.36 6.35
CA MET A 143 -0.65 4.90 6.49
C MET A 143 -1.99 4.21 6.66
N GLY A 144 -2.16 3.04 6.04
CA GLY A 144 -3.28 2.15 6.32
C GLY A 144 -3.25 1.66 7.78
N MET A 145 -4.41 1.67 8.45
CA MET A 145 -4.52 1.37 9.87
C MET A 145 -5.66 0.39 10.14
N THR A 146 -5.46 -0.48 11.14
CA THR A 146 -6.52 -1.30 11.73
C THR A 146 -6.53 -1.13 13.24
N SER A 147 -7.66 -1.44 13.90
CA SER A 147 -7.72 -1.36 15.36
C SER A 147 -6.99 -2.53 16.01
N ASP A 148 -6.16 -2.24 16.99
CA ASP A 148 -5.49 -3.22 17.86
C ASP A 148 -6.28 -3.47 19.15
N SER A 149 -7.45 -2.88 19.29
CA SER A 149 -8.26 -2.98 20.49
C SER A 149 -9.18 -4.20 20.46
N GLU A 150 -9.01 -5.12 21.44
CA GLU A 150 -9.94 -6.23 21.63
C GLU A 150 -11.39 -5.79 21.87
N LYS A 151 -11.60 -4.55 22.35
CA LYS A 151 -12.92 -3.98 22.65
C LYS A 151 -13.53 -3.19 21.49
N PHE A 152 -12.77 -2.96 20.43
CA PHE A 152 -13.22 -2.21 19.26
C PHE A 152 -12.74 -2.91 17.98
N SER A 153 -13.49 -3.92 17.55
CA SER A 153 -13.13 -4.81 16.44
C SER A 153 -14.35 -5.43 15.77
N PHE A 154 -14.14 -6.12 14.68
CA PHE A 154 -15.17 -6.93 14.03
C PHE A 154 -15.79 -8.00 14.95
N PHE A 155 -15.10 -8.44 16.01
CA PHE A 155 -15.58 -9.49 16.90
C PHE A 155 -16.43 -8.95 18.05
N THR A 156 -16.07 -7.78 18.56
CA THR A 156 -16.67 -7.29 19.81
C THR A 156 -17.72 -6.19 19.57
N THR A 157 -17.48 -5.30 18.63
CA THR A 157 -18.35 -4.18 18.30
C THR A 157 -18.48 -3.99 16.79
N PRO A 158 -18.96 -5.01 16.04
CA PRO A 158 -18.89 -4.98 14.56
C PRO A 158 -19.58 -3.77 13.94
N ALA A 159 -20.77 -3.40 14.41
CA ALA A 159 -21.51 -2.27 13.85
C ALA A 159 -20.76 -0.94 14.04
N GLU A 160 -20.27 -0.69 15.26
CA GLU A 160 -19.49 0.51 15.57
C GLU A 160 -18.14 0.50 14.85
N TYR A 161 -17.47 -0.66 14.80
CA TYR A 161 -16.19 -0.79 14.10
C TYR A 161 -16.32 -0.50 12.61
N ILE A 162 -17.36 -1.01 11.96
CA ILE A 162 -17.63 -0.77 10.54
C ILE A 162 -17.92 0.70 10.27
N SER A 163 -18.66 1.39 11.15
CA SER A 163 -19.07 2.78 10.92
C SER A 163 -18.07 3.83 11.40
N GLU A 164 -17.35 3.57 12.49
CA GLU A 164 -16.58 4.59 13.21
C GLU A 164 -15.06 4.38 13.18
N SER A 165 -14.57 3.18 12.79
CA SER A 165 -13.13 2.92 12.76
C SER A 165 -12.43 3.76 11.69
N TYR A 166 -11.27 4.30 12.03
CA TYR A 166 -10.46 5.05 11.08
C TYR A 166 -9.59 4.10 10.23
N ARG A 167 -9.42 4.44 8.96
CA ARG A 167 -8.73 3.58 7.97
C ARG A 167 -7.35 4.10 7.58
N ILE A 168 -7.11 5.40 7.70
CA ILE A 168 -5.85 6.02 7.34
C ILE A 168 -5.37 6.86 8.52
N GLY A 169 -4.21 6.50 9.07
CA GLY A 169 -3.49 7.29 10.05
C GLY A 169 -2.65 8.37 9.37
N VAL A 170 -2.53 9.53 10.02
CA VAL A 170 -1.78 10.67 9.50
C VAL A 170 -0.76 11.14 10.52
N ILE A 171 0.49 11.22 10.14
CA ILE A 171 1.59 11.70 10.97
C ILE A 171 2.18 12.97 10.36
N ASP A 172 2.14 14.07 11.12
CA ASP A 172 2.87 15.29 10.81
C ASP A 172 4.35 15.06 11.16
N LEU A 173 5.17 14.81 10.15
CA LEU A 173 6.58 14.45 10.32
C LEU A 173 7.43 15.65 10.80
N ARG A 174 7.01 16.87 10.47
CA ARG A 174 7.69 18.08 10.91
C ARG A 174 7.47 18.35 12.38
N LYS A 175 6.22 18.15 12.87
CA LYS A 175 5.88 18.37 14.28
C LYS A 175 6.10 17.13 15.15
N GLY A 176 6.34 15.96 14.56
CA GLY A 176 6.53 14.71 15.27
C GLY A 176 5.30 14.28 16.06
N LYS A 177 4.11 14.37 15.46
CA LYS A 177 2.85 14.02 16.14
C LYS A 177 1.84 13.41 15.19
N ALA A 178 0.99 12.55 15.73
CA ALA A 178 -0.22 12.12 15.05
C ALA A 178 -1.20 13.29 14.85
N MET A 179 -1.80 13.32 13.69
CA MET A 179 -2.91 14.23 13.38
C MET A 179 -4.24 13.49 13.57
N PRO A 180 -5.36 14.22 13.68
CA PRO A 180 -6.67 13.58 13.62
C PRO A 180 -6.79 12.72 12.35
N MET A 181 -7.25 11.48 12.54
CA MET A 181 -7.57 10.60 11.43
C MET A 181 -8.89 11.07 10.80
N GLU A 182 -8.94 11.06 9.46
CA GLU A 182 -10.02 11.76 8.75
C GLU A 182 -10.97 10.79 8.02
N ILE A 183 -10.45 9.68 7.49
CA ILE A 183 -11.25 8.71 6.74
C ILE A 183 -11.67 7.60 7.67
N LYS A 184 -12.97 7.46 7.88
CA LYS A 184 -13.53 6.47 8.78
C LYS A 184 -14.59 5.61 8.10
N GLY A 185 -14.79 4.45 8.70
CA GLY A 185 -15.76 3.47 8.28
C GLY A 185 -15.30 2.62 7.10
N PHE A 186 -16.06 1.58 6.88
CA PHE A 186 -15.91 0.68 5.76
C PHE A 186 -17.02 0.91 4.74
N PRO A 187 -16.83 0.47 3.50
CA PRO A 187 -17.91 0.44 2.51
C PRO A 187 -19.12 -0.38 2.98
N PRO A 188 -20.33 -0.08 2.45
CA PRO A 188 -21.56 -0.73 2.89
C PRO A 188 -21.58 -2.26 2.76
N ILE A 189 -20.75 -2.83 1.88
CA ILE A 189 -20.63 -4.29 1.71
C ILE A 189 -20.20 -4.98 3.02
N TYR A 190 -19.34 -4.34 3.82
CA TYR A 190 -18.87 -4.91 5.08
C TYR A 190 -19.97 -5.06 6.13
N ALA A 191 -21.01 -4.22 6.08
CA ALA A 191 -22.16 -4.33 6.98
C ALA A 191 -23.13 -5.46 6.59
N GLN A 192 -23.06 -5.97 5.35
CA GLN A 192 -23.95 -7.04 4.88
C GLN A 192 -23.60 -8.41 5.48
N ASP A 193 -22.29 -8.71 5.62
CA ASP A 193 -21.81 -9.95 6.23
C ASP A 193 -20.42 -9.73 6.81
N HIS A 194 -20.35 -9.04 7.95
CA HIS A 194 -19.07 -8.67 8.57
C HIS A 194 -18.18 -9.86 8.90
N GLN A 195 -18.76 -11.04 9.21
CA GLN A 195 -17.99 -12.22 9.55
C GLN A 195 -17.18 -12.74 8.36
N LYS A 196 -17.70 -12.64 7.13
CA LYS A 196 -16.97 -13.01 5.92
C LYS A 196 -15.86 -12.02 5.59
N PHE A 197 -16.02 -10.76 5.95
CA PHE A 197 -15.06 -9.70 5.60
C PHE A 197 -14.06 -9.36 6.70
N THR A 198 -14.14 -10.02 7.85
CA THR A 198 -13.21 -9.80 8.99
C THR A 198 -11.73 -9.98 8.59
N SER A 199 -11.43 -10.90 7.66
CA SER A 199 -10.07 -11.12 7.16
C SER A 199 -9.54 -9.98 6.26
N PHE A 200 -10.41 -9.07 5.85
CA PHE A 200 -10.12 -8.09 4.80
C PHE A 200 -10.28 -6.65 5.30
N ASP A 201 -9.85 -6.38 6.51
CA ASP A 201 -9.94 -5.07 7.15
C ASP A 201 -8.87 -4.08 6.69
N GLY A 202 -7.95 -4.48 5.83
CA GLY A 202 -6.94 -3.62 5.24
C GLY A 202 -7.50 -2.63 4.21
N VAL A 203 -6.77 -1.53 4.05
CA VAL A 203 -7.02 -0.49 3.07
C VAL A 203 -5.74 -0.22 2.28
N ASP A 204 -5.89 -0.06 0.96
CA ASP A 204 -4.83 0.37 0.07
C ASP A 204 -5.24 1.70 -0.56
N PHE A 205 -4.30 2.61 -0.74
CA PHE A 205 -4.61 3.91 -1.30
C PHE A 205 -3.42 4.53 -2.01
N ASP A 206 -3.73 5.49 -2.86
CA ASP A 206 -2.74 6.37 -3.46
C ASP A 206 -3.18 7.83 -3.38
N ILE A 207 -2.23 8.76 -3.54
CA ILE A 207 -2.46 10.20 -3.52
C ILE A 207 -1.83 10.78 -4.77
N ASP A 208 -2.66 11.38 -5.65
CA ASP A 208 -2.16 12.04 -6.85
C ASP A 208 -1.47 13.39 -6.54
N ARG A 209 -0.83 13.98 -7.54
CA ARG A 209 -0.13 15.27 -7.40
C ARG A 209 -1.05 16.45 -7.06
N GLU A 210 -2.37 16.32 -7.27
CA GLU A 210 -3.36 17.30 -6.88
C GLU A 210 -3.83 17.12 -5.43
N GLY A 211 -3.42 16.02 -4.79
CA GLY A 211 -3.78 15.63 -3.43
C GLY A 211 -5.09 14.86 -3.34
N ASN A 212 -5.63 14.34 -4.45
CA ASN A 212 -6.80 13.47 -4.39
C ASN A 212 -6.40 12.07 -3.94
N PHE A 213 -7.26 11.44 -3.13
CA PHE A 213 -7.06 10.10 -2.61
C PHE A 213 -7.86 9.08 -3.44
N TYR A 214 -7.23 7.99 -3.82
CA TYR A 214 -7.81 6.82 -4.45
C TYR A 214 -7.74 5.66 -3.47
N ILE A 215 -8.88 5.29 -2.88
CA ILE A 215 -8.92 4.34 -1.75
C ILE A 215 -9.62 3.07 -2.15
N GLY A 216 -8.95 1.94 -1.99
CA GLY A 216 -9.46 0.59 -2.19
C GLY A 216 -9.57 -0.17 -0.88
N PHE A 217 -10.61 -0.98 -0.73
CA PHE A 217 -10.77 -1.90 0.39
C PHE A 217 -10.63 -3.34 -0.11
N ARG A 218 -10.04 -4.21 0.70
CA ARG A 218 -9.66 -5.56 0.26
C ARG A 218 -10.83 -6.41 -0.24
N ALA A 219 -12.02 -6.28 0.36
CA ALA A 219 -13.21 -7.04 -0.05
C ALA A 219 -14.15 -6.30 -1.00
N ASP A 220 -13.98 -4.99 -1.21
CA ASP A 220 -14.86 -4.20 -2.08
C ASP A 220 -14.29 -4.06 -3.49
N SER A 221 -15.15 -4.14 -4.49
CA SER A 221 -14.77 -3.95 -5.89
C SER A 221 -14.56 -2.49 -6.29
N LEU A 222 -14.96 -1.53 -5.45
CA LEU A 222 -14.86 -0.11 -5.76
C LEU A 222 -13.55 0.52 -5.28
N VAL A 223 -13.07 1.49 -6.03
CA VAL A 223 -12.09 2.49 -5.63
C VAL A 223 -12.84 3.78 -5.36
N TYR A 224 -12.67 4.34 -4.18
CA TYR A 224 -13.32 5.57 -3.72
C TYR A 224 -12.39 6.74 -3.90
N VAL A 225 -12.85 7.80 -4.58
CA VAL A 225 -12.06 8.99 -4.82
C VAL A 225 -12.53 10.11 -3.91
N PHE A 226 -11.58 10.69 -3.17
CA PHE A 226 -11.79 11.86 -2.32
C PHE A 226 -10.90 13.00 -2.83
N ASP A 227 -11.35 14.24 -2.66
CA ASP A 227 -10.49 15.38 -2.94
C ASP A 227 -9.46 15.62 -1.82
N LYS A 228 -8.53 16.54 -2.02
CA LYS A 228 -7.50 16.93 -1.05
C LYS A 228 -8.01 17.37 0.32
N ASN A 229 -9.31 17.70 0.43
CA ASN A 229 -9.99 18.05 1.68
C ASN A 229 -10.77 16.85 2.24
N LEU A 230 -10.52 15.64 1.73
CA LEU A 230 -11.15 14.38 2.11
C LEU A 230 -12.68 14.37 1.91
N LYS A 231 -13.17 15.15 0.95
CA LYS A 231 -14.57 15.10 0.53
C LYS A 231 -14.76 14.04 -0.54
N PRO A 232 -15.74 13.14 -0.40
CA PRO A 232 -16.01 12.12 -1.40
C PRO A 232 -16.42 12.77 -2.73
N ARG A 233 -15.85 12.29 -3.83
CA ARG A 233 -16.11 12.76 -5.20
C ARG A 233 -16.93 11.75 -5.98
N TYR A 234 -16.41 10.55 -6.17
CA TYR A 234 -17.02 9.46 -6.89
C TYR A 234 -16.37 8.13 -6.50
N ALA A 235 -16.94 7.03 -6.99
CA ALA A 235 -16.33 5.72 -6.89
C ALA A 235 -16.47 5.00 -8.24
N PHE A 236 -15.51 4.15 -8.54
CA PHE A 236 -15.51 3.32 -9.74
C PHE A 236 -14.93 1.95 -9.42
N GLY A 237 -15.21 0.98 -10.25
CA GLY A 237 -14.64 -0.37 -10.13
C GLY A 237 -15.69 -1.44 -10.40
N VAL A 238 -15.21 -2.62 -10.66
CA VAL A 238 -15.98 -3.84 -10.87
C VAL A 238 -15.29 -5.02 -10.23
N SER A 239 -15.99 -6.14 -10.05
CA SER A 239 -15.36 -7.37 -9.51
C SER A 239 -14.26 -7.88 -10.44
N GLY A 240 -13.14 -8.29 -9.85
CA GLY A 240 -12.01 -8.87 -10.59
C GLY A 240 -12.39 -10.18 -11.29
N LYS A 241 -11.91 -10.35 -12.52
CA LYS A 241 -12.19 -11.53 -13.34
C LYS A 241 -11.57 -12.80 -12.73
N GLY A 242 -12.42 -13.78 -12.41
CA GLY A 242 -11.97 -15.05 -11.83
C GLY A 242 -11.52 -14.98 -10.38
N MET A 243 -11.90 -13.93 -9.64
CA MET A 243 -11.63 -13.79 -8.21
C MET A 243 -12.53 -14.74 -7.41
N ASP A 244 -11.92 -15.64 -6.62
CA ASP A 244 -12.66 -16.49 -5.67
C ASP A 244 -13.08 -15.68 -4.44
N ARG A 245 -14.35 -15.37 -4.34
CA ARG A 245 -14.94 -14.59 -3.24
C ARG A 245 -15.84 -15.43 -2.32
N ASP A 246 -15.70 -16.74 -2.36
CA ASP A 246 -16.44 -17.65 -1.46
C ASP A 246 -15.74 -17.69 -0.09
N TYR A 247 -15.88 -16.60 0.67
CA TYR A 247 -15.24 -16.40 1.95
C TYR A 247 -15.91 -17.21 3.05
N GLU A 248 -15.08 -17.79 3.92
CA GLU A 248 -15.54 -18.43 5.15
C GLU A 248 -15.86 -17.37 6.21
N SER A 249 -16.91 -17.61 7.00
CA SER A 249 -17.21 -16.77 8.16
C SER A 249 -16.18 -16.93 9.25
N VAL A 250 -15.58 -15.82 9.68
CA VAL A 250 -14.64 -15.77 10.81
C VAL A 250 -15.39 -15.47 12.09
N THR A 251 -15.40 -16.42 13.01
CA THR A 251 -16.04 -16.31 14.32
C THR A 251 -15.07 -16.73 15.41
N MET A 252 -15.39 -16.46 16.67
CA MET A 252 -14.56 -16.92 17.80
C MET A 252 -14.35 -18.44 17.81
N ASP A 253 -15.33 -19.20 17.31
CA ASP A 253 -15.25 -20.67 17.20
C ASP A 253 -14.49 -21.13 15.95
N ASN A 254 -14.28 -20.23 14.97
CA ASN A 254 -13.61 -20.53 13.69
C ASN A 254 -12.58 -19.45 13.31
N LEU A 255 -11.68 -19.12 14.23
CA LEU A 255 -10.62 -18.13 13.97
C LEU A 255 -9.66 -18.56 12.83
N ARG A 256 -9.54 -19.87 12.57
CA ARG A 256 -8.69 -20.38 11.47
C ARG A 256 -9.18 -19.93 10.09
N ALA A 257 -10.46 -19.62 9.95
CA ALA A 257 -11.01 -19.06 8.70
C ALA A 257 -10.34 -17.74 8.32
N TYR A 258 -9.86 -16.96 9.30
CA TYR A 258 -9.14 -15.71 9.03
C TYR A 258 -7.92 -15.93 8.12
N GLY A 259 -7.03 -16.84 8.53
CA GLY A 259 -5.84 -17.16 7.74
C GLY A 259 -6.17 -17.84 6.40
N ARG A 260 -7.17 -18.78 6.39
CA ARG A 260 -7.56 -19.44 5.13
C ARG A 260 -8.14 -18.45 4.11
N ASN A 261 -8.94 -17.49 4.52
CA ASN A 261 -9.43 -16.46 3.61
C ASN A 261 -8.27 -15.66 2.99
N LEU A 262 -7.25 -15.29 3.76
CA LEU A 262 -6.09 -14.57 3.24
C LEU A 262 -5.18 -15.45 2.36
N SER A 263 -5.01 -16.74 2.70
CA SER A 263 -4.17 -17.65 1.90
C SER A 263 -4.87 -18.12 0.61
N ASP A 264 -6.17 -18.46 0.67
CA ASP A 264 -6.82 -19.24 -0.37
C ASP A 264 -7.78 -18.45 -1.24
N LYS A 265 -8.29 -17.31 -0.74
CA LYS A 265 -9.32 -16.52 -1.43
C LYS A 265 -8.77 -15.30 -2.17
N GLY A 266 -9.63 -14.75 -3.03
CA GLY A 266 -9.31 -13.56 -3.79
C GLY A 266 -9.68 -12.28 -3.03
N TYR A 267 -8.84 -11.28 -3.12
CA TYR A 267 -9.05 -9.94 -2.54
C TYR A 267 -8.18 -8.92 -3.24
N TYR A 268 -8.52 -7.63 -3.09
CA TYR A 268 -7.73 -6.53 -3.62
C TYR A 268 -6.60 -6.19 -2.64
N PHE A 269 -5.40 -5.85 -3.16
CA PHE A 269 -4.24 -5.61 -2.30
C PHE A 269 -3.36 -4.42 -2.71
N TRP A 270 -3.72 -3.71 -3.80
CA TRP A 270 -2.96 -2.53 -4.21
C TRP A 270 -3.79 -1.58 -5.06
N VAL A 271 -3.58 -0.29 -4.87
CA VAL A 271 -4.07 0.81 -5.72
C VAL A 271 -2.91 1.73 -6.03
N GLU A 272 -2.75 2.09 -7.30
CA GLU A 272 -1.74 3.04 -7.77
C GLU A 272 -2.36 3.95 -8.82
N PHE A 273 -2.18 5.25 -8.69
CA PHE A 273 -2.58 6.24 -9.67
C PHE A 273 -1.36 6.88 -10.32
N VAL A 274 -1.17 6.63 -11.59
CA VAL A 274 -0.05 7.18 -12.36
C VAL A 274 -0.44 8.52 -12.96
N ASP A 275 0.08 9.59 -12.40
CA ASP A 275 -0.25 10.97 -12.78
C ASP A 275 0.09 11.31 -14.23
N GLU A 276 1.21 10.79 -14.76
CA GLU A 276 1.69 11.06 -16.10
C GLU A 276 0.71 10.61 -17.19
N THR A 277 0.01 9.53 -16.92
CA THR A 277 -0.90 8.89 -17.88
C THR A 277 -2.36 8.93 -17.44
N LYS A 278 -2.65 9.50 -16.25
CA LYS A 278 -3.98 9.52 -15.63
C LYS A 278 -4.63 8.13 -15.57
N THR A 279 -3.81 7.12 -15.26
CA THR A 279 -4.21 5.72 -15.22
C THR A 279 -4.21 5.22 -13.78
N CYS A 280 -5.32 4.63 -13.34
CA CYS A 280 -5.40 3.96 -12.05
C CYS A 280 -5.27 2.45 -12.24
N PHE A 281 -4.37 1.83 -11.48
CA PHE A 281 -4.16 0.39 -11.44
C PHE A 281 -4.68 -0.17 -10.14
N ARG A 282 -5.28 -1.36 -10.21
CA ARG A 282 -5.74 -2.08 -9.06
C ARG A 282 -5.38 -3.55 -9.15
N SER A 283 -4.47 -3.99 -8.29
CA SER A 283 -4.07 -5.39 -8.21
C SER A 283 -4.99 -6.18 -7.29
N TYR A 284 -5.27 -7.42 -7.67
CA TYR A 284 -6.07 -8.33 -6.86
C TYR A 284 -5.59 -9.78 -6.96
N LYS A 285 -5.69 -10.48 -5.85
CA LYS A 285 -5.46 -11.91 -5.75
C LYS A 285 -6.70 -12.65 -6.30
N LYS A 286 -6.48 -13.68 -7.11
CA LYS A 286 -7.59 -14.51 -7.61
C LYS A 286 -7.97 -15.65 -6.66
N GLY A 287 -7.06 -16.06 -5.82
CA GLY A 287 -7.16 -17.18 -4.92
C GLY A 287 -6.06 -18.21 -5.18
N SER A 288 -5.92 -19.19 -4.28
CA SER A 288 -4.82 -20.17 -4.30
C SER A 288 -4.84 -21.09 -5.52
N MET A 289 -6.02 -21.33 -6.10
CA MET A 289 -6.20 -22.21 -7.27
C MET A 289 -5.80 -21.56 -8.60
N SER A 290 -5.50 -20.28 -8.63
CA SER A 290 -5.05 -19.58 -9.84
C SER A 290 -3.53 -19.50 -9.87
N ASP A 291 -2.92 -19.69 -11.03
CA ASP A 291 -1.47 -19.48 -11.24
C ASP A 291 -1.12 -18.00 -11.39
N TYR A 292 -2.10 -17.14 -11.55
CA TYR A 292 -1.97 -15.70 -11.79
C TYR A 292 -2.81 -14.90 -10.80
N ASP A 293 -2.38 -13.67 -10.55
CA ASP A 293 -3.20 -12.63 -9.98
C ASP A 293 -3.83 -11.78 -11.09
N GLY A 294 -4.62 -10.77 -10.73
CA GLY A 294 -5.27 -9.89 -11.67
C GLY A 294 -4.82 -8.44 -11.52
N LEU A 295 -4.82 -7.72 -12.63
CA LEU A 295 -4.57 -6.29 -12.69
C LEU A 295 -5.69 -5.61 -13.47
N GLN A 296 -6.47 -4.80 -12.79
CA GLN A 296 -7.46 -3.91 -13.39
C GLN A 296 -6.82 -2.58 -13.75
N ILE A 297 -7.19 -2.04 -14.90
CA ILE A 297 -6.67 -0.80 -15.47
C ILE A 297 -7.83 0.12 -15.74
N TYR A 298 -7.78 1.32 -15.17
CA TYR A 298 -8.83 2.32 -15.29
C TYR A 298 -8.29 3.62 -15.86
N LYS A 299 -9.02 4.21 -16.82
CA LYS A 299 -8.82 5.58 -17.30
C LYS A 299 -10.13 6.35 -17.11
N ASP A 300 -10.06 7.53 -16.50
CA ASP A 300 -11.24 8.36 -16.18
C ASP A 300 -12.37 7.59 -15.47
N GLY A 301 -12.00 6.66 -14.56
CA GLY A 301 -12.91 5.81 -13.81
C GLY A 301 -13.57 4.69 -14.63
N GLN A 302 -13.22 4.53 -15.91
CA GLN A 302 -13.70 3.44 -16.76
C GLN A 302 -12.66 2.34 -16.86
N MET A 303 -13.07 1.08 -16.69
CA MET A 303 -12.18 -0.06 -16.84
C MET A 303 -11.82 -0.26 -18.31
N VAL A 304 -10.54 -0.20 -18.63
CA VAL A 304 -9.98 -0.44 -19.97
C VAL A 304 -9.26 -1.78 -20.08
N GLY A 305 -8.95 -2.42 -18.95
CA GLY A 305 -8.32 -3.73 -18.93
C GLY A 305 -8.55 -4.48 -17.61
N ASP A 306 -8.59 -5.83 -17.69
CA ASP A 306 -8.57 -6.75 -16.55
C ASP A 306 -7.74 -7.98 -16.95
N CYS A 307 -6.46 -7.96 -16.64
CA CYS A 307 -5.44 -8.84 -17.19
C CYS A 307 -4.88 -9.80 -16.14
N ASN A 308 -4.44 -10.98 -16.59
CA ASN A 308 -3.62 -11.86 -15.78
C ASN A 308 -2.22 -11.28 -15.62
N VAL A 309 -1.70 -11.33 -14.41
CA VAL A 309 -0.35 -10.85 -14.07
C VAL A 309 0.36 -11.85 -13.15
N PRO A 310 1.70 -11.78 -13.05
CA PRO A 310 2.44 -12.56 -12.04
C PRO A 310 1.86 -12.36 -10.63
N LYS A 311 1.90 -13.41 -9.81
CA LYS A 311 1.37 -13.33 -8.44
C LYS A 311 2.05 -12.23 -7.63
N GLY A 312 1.23 -11.48 -6.89
CA GLY A 312 1.67 -10.39 -6.04
C GLY A 312 2.09 -9.12 -6.78
N LEU A 313 1.88 -9.02 -8.10
CA LEU A 313 2.30 -7.84 -8.86
C LEU A 313 1.55 -6.59 -8.42
N LYS A 314 2.31 -5.55 -8.06
CA LYS A 314 1.87 -4.19 -7.75
C LYS A 314 2.50 -3.25 -8.77
N VAL A 315 1.72 -2.42 -9.44
CA VAL A 315 2.27 -1.31 -10.22
C VAL A 315 2.71 -0.23 -9.25
N THR A 316 3.91 0.30 -9.40
CA THR A 316 4.51 1.26 -8.46
C THR A 316 4.96 2.57 -9.11
N GLY A 317 4.65 2.75 -10.39
CA GLY A 317 4.88 3.99 -11.10
C GLY A 317 5.23 3.84 -12.57
N TYR A 318 5.75 4.91 -13.15
CA TYR A 318 5.96 5.06 -14.60
C TYR A 318 7.29 5.74 -14.89
N ILE A 319 8.04 5.17 -15.81
CA ILE A 319 9.19 5.80 -16.48
C ILE A 319 8.94 5.66 -17.98
N GLU A 320 8.70 6.74 -18.68
CA GLU A 320 8.30 6.73 -20.09
C GLU A 320 9.20 5.83 -20.95
N PRO A 321 8.62 4.91 -21.72
CA PRO A 321 7.21 4.68 -21.99
C PRO A 321 6.61 3.48 -21.23
N TYR A 322 7.16 3.09 -20.08
CA TYR A 322 6.81 1.87 -19.38
C TYR A 322 6.20 2.13 -17.98
N TYR A 323 5.22 1.32 -17.62
CA TYR A 323 4.80 1.11 -16.23
C TYR A 323 5.68 0.06 -15.59
N TYR A 324 5.96 0.20 -14.30
CA TYR A 324 6.85 -0.69 -13.57
C TYR A 324 6.13 -1.34 -12.39
N SER A 325 6.47 -2.62 -12.13
CA SER A 325 6.04 -3.31 -10.92
C SER A 325 6.90 -2.90 -9.72
N GLN A 326 6.61 -3.45 -8.54
CA GLN A 326 7.60 -3.52 -7.47
C GLN A 326 8.78 -4.42 -7.88
N VAL A 327 9.87 -4.32 -7.14
CA VAL A 327 11.01 -5.22 -7.29
C VAL A 327 10.67 -6.58 -6.64
N PHE A 328 10.88 -7.64 -7.39
CA PHE A 328 10.82 -9.01 -6.92
C PHE A 328 12.23 -9.46 -6.54
N ASN A 329 12.35 -10.10 -5.39
CA ASN A 329 13.59 -10.71 -4.96
C ASN A 329 13.47 -12.23 -5.08
N ASP A 330 14.17 -12.79 -6.04
CA ASP A 330 14.38 -14.22 -6.13
C ASP A 330 15.78 -14.51 -5.60
N ASN A 331 15.85 -15.22 -4.48
CA ASN A 331 17.12 -15.53 -3.79
C ASN A 331 18.15 -16.19 -4.71
N ASP A 332 17.71 -16.91 -5.73
CA ASP A 332 18.58 -17.60 -6.69
C ASP A 332 18.88 -16.76 -7.94
N GLU A 333 17.99 -15.84 -8.32
CA GLU A 333 18.07 -15.06 -9.55
C GLU A 333 18.41 -13.57 -9.34
N GLY A 334 18.38 -13.08 -8.09
CA GLY A 334 18.61 -11.69 -7.73
C GLY A 334 17.37 -10.80 -7.87
N LEU A 335 17.58 -9.49 -7.95
CA LEU A 335 16.50 -8.52 -8.01
C LEU A 335 15.98 -8.38 -9.45
N THR A 336 14.66 -8.49 -9.62
CA THR A 336 13.98 -8.34 -10.91
C THR A 336 12.80 -7.40 -10.78
N ILE A 337 12.61 -6.51 -11.75
CA ILE A 337 11.42 -5.68 -11.88
C ILE A 337 10.76 -5.97 -13.22
N TYR A 338 9.44 -5.98 -13.26
CA TYR A 338 8.71 -6.11 -14.52
C TYR A 338 8.28 -4.75 -15.03
N ARG A 339 8.42 -4.53 -16.35
CA ARG A 339 7.87 -3.34 -17.02
C ARG A 339 6.98 -3.74 -18.18
N PHE A 340 6.03 -2.87 -18.53
CA PHE A 340 5.08 -3.10 -19.59
C PHE A 340 4.55 -1.79 -20.18
N LYS A 341 3.95 -1.88 -21.37
CA LYS A 341 3.23 -0.77 -22.02
C LYS A 341 1.74 -1.09 -22.12
N LEU A 342 0.93 -0.04 -22.19
CA LEU A 342 -0.49 -0.12 -22.50
C LEU A 342 -0.79 0.38 -23.89
#